data_5e6db9396064aefe29b50ca9d141486d
#
_entry.id   5e6db9396064aefe29b50ca9d141486d
#
_cell.length_a   1.000
_cell.length_b   1.000
_cell.length_c   1.000
_cell.angle_alpha   90.00
_cell.angle_beta   90.00
_cell.angle_gamma   90.00
#
_symmetry.space_group_name_H-M   'P 1'
#
loop_
_entity.id
_entity.type
_entity.pdbx_description
1 polymer ?
#
loop_
_entity_poly.entity_id
_entity_poly.type
_entity_poly.pdbx_seq_one_letter_code
_entity_poly.pdbx_strand_id
1 'polypeptide(L)'
;MAITEKQQRFIEDIAKHVQKYAKAHGILVHSPIIAQAILESGWGESKLASKYHNYFGMKCGTTWKGKSVNMETKEEYTPGTLTTIKDNFRVYDSMEEGVKGYFEFIQKPRYKNLKGVTDPKKYLQLIKADGYATDSSYVESTYRLVTQYELTEYDAEGGTNMKINIIKQTGTHGLYSTGRGKDKYLVYHYTAGVTSKKGSARATASWFANPKAGGTADFIVDDEEIVQYNPDPEKYSCWAVGGSAYGNKGGKLHGVATNHNCISIEICSTNKTGRVTNPNDDNWYFTDAALANAAKLGRYLMEVYGIPASRVIRHYDVTGKLCPGIKGWNLENGSDDKKWQTFKAQLSAEAEDNTPAPAPAPAPSGATTVNYAYKVTVSDLNIRKGPGTNYDSAGYTGKGVFTIVAEKGGWGKLKSGAGWISLNTAYGHKA
;
A
#
# COMPACT_ATOMS: atom_id res chain seq x y z
N MET A 1 2.87 -5.77 -25.85
CA MET A 1 1.42 -6.15 -25.72
C MET A 1 0.93 -5.60 -24.39
N ALA A 2 -0.28 -5.06 -24.37
CA ALA A 2 -0.87 -4.60 -23.11
C ALA A 2 -1.09 -5.81 -22.18
N ILE A 3 -0.78 -5.63 -20.90
CA ILE A 3 -1.02 -6.65 -19.86
C ILE A 3 -2.53 -6.81 -19.65
N THR A 4 -3.02 -8.04 -19.50
CA THR A 4 -4.43 -8.29 -19.18
C THR A 4 -4.69 -8.07 -17.70
N GLU A 5 -5.95 -7.77 -17.32
CA GLU A 5 -6.33 -7.64 -15.90
C GLU A 5 -6.00 -8.90 -15.08
N LYS A 6 -6.12 -10.09 -15.66
CA LYS A 6 -5.79 -11.35 -15.00
C LYS A 6 -4.29 -11.46 -14.72
N GLN A 7 -3.45 -11.09 -15.68
CA GLN A 7 -2.00 -11.08 -15.53
C GLN A 7 -1.57 -10.05 -14.49
N GLN A 8 -2.20 -8.88 -14.52
CA GLN A 8 -1.93 -7.82 -13.56
C GLN A 8 -2.25 -8.26 -12.13
N ARG A 9 -3.43 -8.86 -11.90
CA ARG A 9 -3.80 -9.42 -10.59
C ARG A 9 -2.81 -10.49 -10.12
N PHE A 10 -2.38 -11.38 -11.02
CA PHE A 10 -1.39 -12.39 -10.66
C PHE A 10 -0.08 -11.77 -10.17
N ILE A 11 0.42 -10.73 -10.85
CA ILE A 11 1.64 -10.00 -10.41
C ILE A 11 1.42 -9.42 -9.01
N GLU A 12 0.31 -8.74 -8.79
CA GLU A 12 0.00 -8.07 -7.52
C GLU A 12 -0.09 -9.07 -6.36
N ASP A 13 -0.79 -10.18 -6.57
CA ASP A 13 -0.95 -11.24 -5.57
C ASP A 13 0.40 -11.89 -5.21
N ILE A 14 1.22 -12.24 -6.21
CA ILE A 14 2.57 -12.80 -5.97
C ILE A 14 3.48 -11.77 -5.30
N ALA A 15 3.49 -10.51 -5.79
CA ALA A 15 4.34 -9.45 -5.27
C ALA A 15 4.08 -9.19 -3.78
N LYS A 16 2.81 -9.15 -3.37
CA LYS A 16 2.41 -9.02 -1.97
C LYS A 16 3.09 -10.04 -1.06
N HIS A 17 3.11 -11.29 -1.46
CA HIS A 17 3.71 -12.36 -0.67
C HIS A 17 5.24 -12.36 -0.77
N VAL A 18 5.80 -12.03 -1.95
CA VAL A 18 7.25 -11.89 -2.14
C VAL A 18 7.80 -10.80 -1.22
N GLN A 19 7.22 -9.61 -1.23
CA GLN A 19 7.62 -8.48 -0.37
C GLN A 19 7.51 -8.82 1.12
N LYS A 20 6.43 -9.51 1.52
CA LYS A 20 6.24 -9.94 2.91
C LYS A 20 7.41 -10.79 3.44
N TYR A 21 7.94 -11.69 2.63
CA TYR A 21 9.00 -12.61 3.07
C TYR A 21 10.42 -12.17 2.72
N ALA A 22 10.62 -11.36 1.68
CA ALA A 22 11.94 -10.96 1.20
C ALA A 22 12.80 -10.31 2.28
N LYS A 23 12.27 -9.31 2.98
CA LYS A 23 12.97 -8.56 4.02
C LYS A 23 13.46 -9.48 5.16
N ALA A 24 12.62 -10.40 5.63
CA ALA A 24 12.95 -11.33 6.69
C ALA A 24 14.10 -12.30 6.30
N HIS A 25 14.32 -12.50 5.00
CA HIS A 25 15.32 -13.41 4.45
C HIS A 25 16.54 -12.68 3.86
N GLY A 26 16.61 -11.34 3.98
CA GLY A 26 17.72 -10.52 3.49
C GLY A 26 17.77 -10.39 1.96
N ILE A 27 16.64 -10.58 1.28
CA ILE A 27 16.51 -10.42 -0.17
C ILE A 27 16.04 -8.99 -0.46
N LEU A 28 16.78 -8.27 -1.31
CA LEU A 28 16.55 -6.85 -1.61
C LEU A 28 15.90 -6.62 -2.98
N VAL A 29 15.77 -7.65 -3.82
CA VAL A 29 15.10 -7.57 -5.13
C VAL A 29 13.89 -8.51 -5.15
N HIS A 30 12.77 -8.03 -5.62
CA HIS A 30 11.51 -8.75 -5.70
C HIS A 30 11.16 -9.13 -7.13
N SER A 31 11.48 -8.25 -8.08
CA SER A 31 11.16 -8.40 -9.50
C SER A 31 11.63 -9.72 -10.12
N PRO A 32 12.84 -10.24 -9.85
CA PRO A 32 13.25 -11.51 -10.42
C PRO A 32 12.46 -12.68 -9.85
N ILE A 33 12.01 -12.62 -8.59
CA ILE A 33 11.20 -13.66 -7.96
C ILE A 33 9.77 -13.67 -8.53
N ILE A 34 9.20 -12.49 -8.75
CA ILE A 34 7.89 -12.35 -9.42
C ILE A 34 7.98 -12.91 -10.84
N ALA A 35 9.04 -12.57 -11.58
CA ALA A 35 9.27 -13.09 -12.93
C ALA A 35 9.47 -14.62 -12.95
N GLN A 36 10.15 -15.18 -11.95
CA GLN A 36 10.25 -16.65 -11.79
C GLN A 36 8.86 -17.26 -11.59
N ALA A 37 8.02 -16.71 -10.71
CA ALA A 37 6.66 -17.21 -10.52
C ALA A 37 5.84 -17.16 -11.80
N ILE A 38 5.95 -16.10 -12.61
CA ILE A 38 5.29 -15.98 -13.92
C ILE A 38 5.76 -17.09 -14.86
N LEU A 39 7.08 -17.25 -14.99
CA LEU A 39 7.70 -18.22 -15.91
C LEU A 39 7.33 -19.66 -15.55
N GLU A 40 7.58 -20.05 -14.29
CA GLU A 40 7.43 -21.42 -13.78
C GLU A 40 5.97 -21.86 -13.71
N SER A 41 5.05 -20.95 -13.48
CA SER A 41 3.63 -21.27 -13.30
C SER A 41 2.77 -21.00 -14.53
N GLY A 42 3.31 -20.35 -15.57
CA GLY A 42 2.51 -19.88 -16.69
C GLY A 42 1.39 -18.95 -16.21
N TRP A 43 1.74 -17.89 -15.47
CA TRP A 43 0.77 -16.94 -14.89
C TRP A 43 -0.17 -17.58 -13.85
N GLY A 44 0.30 -18.58 -13.12
CA GLY A 44 -0.52 -19.32 -12.16
C GLY A 44 -1.50 -20.31 -12.78
N GLU A 45 -1.49 -20.47 -14.11
CA GLU A 45 -2.45 -21.32 -14.84
C GLU A 45 -2.03 -22.78 -14.92
N SER A 46 -0.75 -23.10 -14.72
CA SER A 46 -0.29 -24.48 -14.70
C SER A 46 -1.04 -25.28 -13.64
N LYS A 47 -1.25 -26.59 -13.88
CA LYS A 47 -1.90 -27.49 -12.92
C LYS A 47 -1.18 -27.50 -11.57
N LEU A 48 0.15 -27.35 -11.58
CA LEU A 48 0.98 -27.32 -10.38
C LEU A 48 0.72 -26.04 -9.55
N ALA A 49 0.53 -24.91 -10.20
CA ALA A 49 0.22 -23.64 -9.55
C ALA A 49 -1.25 -23.53 -9.14
N SER A 50 -2.18 -23.72 -10.09
CA SER A 50 -3.61 -23.48 -9.88
C SER A 50 -4.27 -24.44 -8.89
N LYS A 51 -3.78 -25.69 -8.81
CA LYS A 51 -4.35 -26.71 -7.92
C LYS A 51 -3.53 -26.95 -6.65
N TYR A 52 -2.22 -26.76 -6.72
CA TYR A 52 -1.30 -27.16 -5.66
C TYR A 52 -0.46 -25.99 -5.12
N HIS A 53 -0.75 -24.77 -5.53
CA HIS A 53 -0.13 -23.52 -5.08
C HIS A 53 1.40 -23.51 -5.14
N ASN A 54 1.99 -24.30 -6.05
CA ASN A 54 3.42 -24.36 -6.27
C ASN A 54 3.78 -23.54 -7.53
N TYR A 55 4.05 -22.26 -7.32
CA TYR A 55 4.29 -21.27 -8.37
C TYR A 55 5.74 -21.24 -8.87
N PHE A 56 6.63 -21.97 -8.21
CA PHE A 56 8.07 -21.95 -8.46
C PHE A 56 8.63 -23.32 -8.90
N GLY A 57 7.78 -24.25 -9.27
CA GLY A 57 8.22 -25.60 -9.72
C GLY A 57 8.98 -26.38 -8.64
N MET A 58 8.71 -26.13 -7.34
CA MET A 58 9.49 -26.71 -6.25
C MET A 58 9.32 -28.21 -6.14
N LYS A 59 10.40 -28.95 -6.39
CA LYS A 59 10.48 -30.40 -6.21
C LYS A 59 10.65 -30.76 -4.71
N CYS A 60 10.20 -31.95 -4.33
CA CYS A 60 10.33 -32.43 -2.94
C CYS A 60 11.77 -32.66 -2.54
N GLY A 61 12.58 -33.22 -3.44
CA GLY A 61 13.92 -33.70 -3.09
C GLY A 61 13.85 -34.74 -1.96
N THR A 62 14.92 -34.86 -1.20
CA THR A 62 15.04 -35.87 -0.10
C THR A 62 14.59 -35.37 1.27
N THR A 63 14.45 -34.06 1.45
CA THR A 63 14.22 -33.44 2.77
C THR A 63 12.79 -32.96 3.01
N TRP A 64 11.95 -32.91 1.96
CA TRP A 64 10.57 -32.46 2.08
C TRP A 64 9.70 -33.48 2.84
N LYS A 65 8.96 -33.03 3.83
CA LYS A 65 8.05 -33.86 4.66
C LYS A 65 6.58 -33.49 4.53
N GLY A 66 6.27 -32.44 3.73
CA GLY A 66 4.91 -31.97 3.50
C GLY A 66 4.18 -32.79 2.39
N LYS A 67 3.00 -32.28 2.02
CA LYS A 67 2.18 -32.86 0.92
C LYS A 67 2.94 -32.83 -0.39
N SER A 68 2.76 -33.85 -1.23
CA SER A 68 3.39 -33.94 -2.54
C SER A 68 2.45 -34.48 -3.61
N VAL A 69 2.77 -34.16 -4.87
CA VAL A 69 2.11 -34.70 -6.05
C VAL A 69 3.15 -35.16 -7.05
N ASN A 70 2.93 -36.37 -7.65
CA ASN A 70 3.79 -36.87 -8.73
C ASN A 70 3.28 -36.35 -10.06
N MET A 71 4.14 -35.67 -10.83
CA MET A 71 3.78 -35.08 -12.13
C MET A 71 4.91 -35.26 -13.15
N GLU A 72 4.54 -35.25 -14.42
CA GLU A 72 5.51 -35.20 -15.52
C GLU A 72 6.08 -33.77 -15.62
N THR A 73 7.40 -33.70 -15.85
CA THR A 73 8.15 -32.47 -16.12
C THR A 73 9.17 -32.70 -17.20
N LYS A 74 9.64 -31.63 -17.84
CA LYS A 74 10.71 -31.68 -18.84
C LYS A 74 11.96 -31.06 -18.24
N GLU A 75 13.07 -31.77 -18.37
CA GLU A 75 14.38 -31.33 -17.88
C GLU A 75 15.37 -31.26 -19.03
N GLU A 76 16.23 -30.27 -19.03
CA GLU A 76 17.34 -30.09 -19.96
C GLU A 76 18.65 -30.55 -19.33
N TYR A 77 18.98 -31.83 -19.46
CA TYR A 77 20.26 -32.37 -18.97
C TYR A 77 21.40 -32.20 -20.00
N THR A 78 21.05 -32.07 -21.27
CA THR A 78 21.97 -31.73 -22.34
C THR A 78 21.41 -30.53 -23.07
N PRO A 79 22.22 -29.47 -23.28
CA PRO A 79 21.74 -28.23 -23.94
C PRO A 79 20.98 -28.52 -25.24
N GLY A 80 19.78 -27.99 -25.36
CA GLY A 80 18.87 -28.20 -26.50
C GLY A 80 18.07 -29.50 -26.49
N THR A 81 18.24 -30.41 -25.49
CA THR A 81 17.54 -31.68 -25.42
C THR A 81 16.64 -31.76 -24.18
N LEU A 82 15.33 -31.77 -24.40
CA LEU A 82 14.34 -31.92 -23.33
C LEU A 82 14.04 -33.41 -23.06
N THR A 83 14.23 -33.86 -21.84
CA THR A 83 13.88 -35.19 -21.36
C THR A 83 12.66 -35.13 -20.47
N THR A 84 11.61 -35.91 -20.81
CA THR A 84 10.43 -36.00 -19.94
C THR A 84 10.67 -36.98 -18.82
N ILE A 85 10.49 -36.57 -17.59
CA ILE A 85 10.61 -37.38 -16.37
C ILE A 85 9.37 -37.23 -15.50
N LYS A 86 9.18 -38.15 -14.55
CA LYS A 86 8.22 -38.00 -13.47
C LYS A 86 8.98 -37.61 -12.19
N ASP A 87 8.48 -36.60 -11.50
CA ASP A 87 9.07 -36.16 -10.24
C ASP A 87 8.00 -35.76 -9.21
N ASN A 88 8.36 -35.71 -7.94
CA ASN A 88 7.48 -35.32 -6.85
C ASN A 88 7.64 -33.83 -6.58
N PHE A 89 6.54 -33.10 -6.72
CA PHE A 89 6.47 -31.66 -6.45
C PHE A 89 5.79 -31.39 -5.13
N ARG A 90 6.22 -30.31 -4.45
CA ARG A 90 5.63 -29.85 -3.20
C ARG A 90 4.22 -29.33 -3.46
N VAL A 91 3.34 -29.57 -2.48
CA VAL A 91 1.96 -29.08 -2.46
C VAL A 91 1.80 -28.14 -1.29
N TYR A 92 1.21 -26.98 -1.53
CA TYR A 92 0.94 -25.94 -0.54
C TYR A 92 -0.57 -25.69 -0.46
N ASP A 93 -1.04 -25.18 0.68
CA ASP A 93 -2.47 -24.98 0.92
C ASP A 93 -2.94 -23.57 0.47
N SER A 94 -2.01 -22.65 0.17
CA SER A 94 -2.29 -21.30 -0.34
C SER A 94 -1.13 -20.73 -1.17
N MET A 95 -1.40 -19.65 -1.90
CA MET A 95 -0.36 -18.88 -2.62
C MET A 95 0.71 -18.37 -1.65
N GLU A 96 0.29 -17.86 -0.51
CA GLU A 96 1.21 -17.38 0.52
C GLU A 96 2.18 -18.46 0.99
N GLU A 97 1.69 -19.68 1.25
CA GLU A 97 2.54 -20.80 1.65
C GLU A 97 3.47 -21.24 0.53
N GLY A 98 3.02 -21.19 -0.72
CA GLY A 98 3.87 -21.48 -1.89
C GLY A 98 5.03 -20.49 -2.01
N VAL A 99 4.77 -19.20 -1.84
CA VAL A 99 5.81 -18.15 -1.84
C VAL A 99 6.71 -18.30 -0.62
N LYS A 100 6.18 -18.51 0.57
CA LYS A 100 6.96 -18.81 1.78
C LYS A 100 7.89 -19.99 1.58
N GLY A 101 7.40 -21.06 0.96
CA GLY A 101 8.19 -22.26 0.66
C GLY A 101 9.37 -21.99 -0.29
N TYR A 102 9.24 -21.03 -1.22
CA TYR A 102 10.36 -20.55 -2.03
C TYR A 102 11.41 -19.86 -1.16
N PHE A 103 11.02 -18.93 -0.26
CA PHE A 103 11.95 -18.23 0.61
C PHE A 103 12.67 -19.20 1.59
N GLU A 104 11.99 -20.20 2.11
CA GLU A 104 12.58 -21.25 2.91
C GLU A 104 13.60 -22.09 2.10
N PHE A 105 13.29 -22.37 0.83
CA PHE A 105 14.19 -23.13 -0.04
C PHE A 105 15.49 -22.40 -0.34
N ILE A 106 15.45 -21.10 -0.61
CA ILE A 106 16.64 -20.30 -0.89
C ILE A 106 17.48 -19.99 0.39
N GLN A 107 17.06 -20.42 1.58
CA GLN A 107 17.93 -20.38 2.78
C GLN A 107 18.99 -21.48 2.80
N LYS A 108 18.96 -22.43 1.86
CA LYS A 108 20.03 -23.45 1.76
C LYS A 108 21.39 -22.79 1.55
N PRO A 109 22.49 -23.36 2.11
CA PRO A 109 23.81 -22.72 2.06
C PRO A 109 24.28 -22.30 0.67
N ARG A 110 23.90 -23.03 -0.38
CA ARG A 110 24.30 -22.73 -1.76
C ARG A 110 23.72 -21.41 -2.31
N TYR A 111 22.62 -20.92 -1.74
CA TYR A 111 21.95 -19.68 -2.15
C TYR A 111 22.28 -18.47 -1.26
N LYS A 112 23.27 -18.60 -0.36
CA LYS A 112 23.64 -17.52 0.58
C LYS A 112 24.07 -16.21 -0.10
N ASN A 113 24.58 -16.31 -1.33
CA ASN A 113 25.04 -15.21 -2.18
C ASN A 113 23.90 -14.35 -2.77
N LEU A 114 22.64 -14.79 -2.65
CA LEU A 114 21.47 -14.03 -3.05
C LEU A 114 21.13 -12.88 -2.08
N LYS A 115 21.60 -13.00 -0.82
CA LYS A 115 21.35 -11.97 0.19
C LYS A 115 22.12 -10.68 -0.13
N GLY A 116 21.42 -9.54 -0.01
CA GLY A 116 22.00 -8.23 -0.27
C GLY A 116 22.18 -7.88 -1.75
N VAL A 117 21.74 -8.74 -2.68
CA VAL A 117 21.78 -8.45 -4.12
C VAL A 117 20.72 -7.39 -4.45
N THR A 118 21.14 -6.31 -5.12
CA THR A 118 20.27 -5.20 -5.53
C THR A 118 19.99 -5.15 -7.03
N ASP A 119 20.68 -5.95 -7.83
CA ASP A 119 20.49 -6.04 -9.29
C ASP A 119 19.67 -7.28 -9.64
N PRO A 120 18.49 -7.13 -10.27
CA PRO A 120 17.61 -8.25 -10.62
C PRO A 120 18.25 -9.27 -11.56
N LYS A 121 19.01 -8.81 -12.57
CA LYS A 121 19.68 -9.70 -13.52
C LYS A 121 20.78 -10.50 -12.83
N LYS A 122 21.53 -9.86 -11.92
CA LYS A 122 22.54 -10.53 -11.11
C LYS A 122 21.95 -11.58 -10.20
N TYR A 123 20.79 -11.30 -9.58
CA TYR A 123 20.05 -12.29 -8.79
C TYR A 123 19.74 -13.55 -9.61
N LEU A 124 19.19 -13.39 -10.83
CA LEU A 124 18.89 -14.50 -11.73
C LEU A 124 20.15 -15.29 -12.17
N GLN A 125 21.25 -14.60 -12.41
CA GLN A 125 22.53 -15.25 -12.73
C GLN A 125 23.04 -16.12 -11.56
N LEU A 126 22.98 -15.58 -10.34
CA LEU A 126 23.45 -16.30 -9.14
C LEU A 126 22.57 -17.51 -8.85
N ILE A 127 21.23 -17.34 -8.81
CA ILE A 127 20.33 -18.44 -8.48
C ILE A 127 20.42 -19.58 -9.50
N LYS A 128 20.62 -19.26 -10.79
CA LYS A 128 20.88 -20.26 -11.83
C LYS A 128 22.21 -20.97 -11.63
N ALA A 129 23.29 -20.22 -11.34
CA ALA A 129 24.61 -20.79 -11.09
C ALA A 129 24.58 -21.72 -9.86
N ASP A 130 23.73 -21.42 -8.88
CA ASP A 130 23.50 -22.24 -7.68
C ASP A 130 22.62 -23.48 -7.94
N GLY A 131 22.24 -23.72 -9.20
CA GLY A 131 21.51 -24.91 -9.65
C GLY A 131 20.01 -24.88 -9.38
N TYR A 132 19.39 -23.71 -9.46
CA TYR A 132 17.91 -23.58 -9.41
C TYR A 132 17.24 -24.09 -10.69
N ALA A 133 17.80 -23.74 -11.84
CA ALA A 133 17.28 -24.12 -13.17
C ALA A 133 18.41 -24.68 -14.07
N THR A 134 18.05 -25.66 -14.90
CA THR A 134 18.95 -26.31 -15.87
C THR A 134 18.90 -25.65 -17.26
N ASP A 135 17.78 -25.00 -17.61
CA ASP A 135 17.57 -24.32 -18.90
C ASP A 135 18.65 -23.26 -19.15
N SER A 136 19.34 -23.38 -20.31
CA SER A 136 20.41 -22.45 -20.72
C SER A 136 19.90 -21.03 -20.90
N SER A 137 18.66 -20.83 -21.34
CA SER A 137 18.02 -19.54 -21.60
C SER A 137 17.36 -18.92 -20.36
N TYR A 138 17.37 -19.60 -19.22
CA TYR A 138 16.61 -19.22 -18.00
C TYR A 138 16.77 -17.75 -17.59
N VAL A 139 18.01 -17.28 -17.52
CA VAL A 139 18.30 -15.90 -17.09
C VAL A 139 17.67 -14.89 -18.04
N GLU A 140 17.87 -15.06 -19.33
CA GLU A 140 17.38 -14.11 -20.33
C GLU A 140 15.84 -14.15 -20.46
N SER A 141 15.27 -15.36 -20.41
CA SER A 141 13.81 -15.54 -20.47
C SER A 141 13.12 -14.91 -19.26
N THR A 142 13.67 -15.11 -18.05
CA THR A 142 13.12 -14.54 -16.82
C THR A 142 13.35 -13.02 -16.75
N TYR A 143 14.54 -12.54 -17.11
CA TYR A 143 14.85 -11.11 -17.09
C TYR A 143 14.04 -10.32 -18.13
N ARG A 144 13.71 -10.94 -19.26
CA ARG A 144 12.79 -10.34 -20.23
C ARG A 144 11.41 -10.08 -19.63
N LEU A 145 10.90 -10.93 -18.74
CA LEU A 145 9.65 -10.69 -18.02
C LEU A 145 9.79 -9.52 -17.05
N VAL A 146 10.94 -9.39 -16.36
CA VAL A 146 11.22 -8.24 -15.49
C VAL A 146 11.09 -6.93 -16.27
N THR A 147 11.70 -6.85 -17.45
CA THR A 147 11.68 -5.62 -18.27
C THR A 147 10.35 -5.40 -18.99
N GLN A 148 9.76 -6.46 -19.54
CA GLN A 148 8.53 -6.39 -20.33
C GLN A 148 7.33 -5.93 -19.48
N TYR A 149 7.29 -6.34 -18.21
CA TYR A 149 6.19 -6.04 -17.28
C TYR A 149 6.59 -5.04 -16.19
N GLU A 150 7.72 -4.34 -16.38
CA GLU A 150 8.21 -3.28 -15.49
C GLU A 150 8.28 -3.70 -14.02
N LEU A 151 8.61 -5.00 -13.76
CA LEU A 151 8.53 -5.59 -12.44
C LEU A 151 9.50 -4.97 -11.42
N THR A 152 10.51 -4.21 -11.87
CA THR A 152 11.41 -3.45 -10.98
C THR A 152 10.70 -2.40 -10.13
N GLU A 153 9.47 -2.03 -10.48
CA GLU A 153 8.64 -1.20 -9.61
C GLU A 153 8.39 -1.85 -8.23
N TYR A 154 8.47 -3.18 -8.16
CA TYR A 154 8.31 -3.94 -6.92
C TYR A 154 9.61 -4.08 -6.11
N ASP A 155 10.77 -3.65 -6.62
CA ASP A 155 12.07 -3.77 -5.96
C ASP A 155 12.37 -2.64 -4.97
N ALA A 156 11.66 -1.51 -5.06
CA ALA A 156 11.85 -0.40 -4.13
C ALA A 156 11.66 -0.89 -2.68
N GLU A 157 12.55 -0.51 -1.77
CA GLU A 157 12.34 -0.72 -0.33
C GLU A 157 11.01 -0.05 0.07
N GLY A 158 10.01 -0.86 0.42
CA GLY A 158 8.63 -0.42 0.61
C GLY A 158 7.82 -0.43 -0.68
N GLY A 159 8.13 -1.35 -1.63
CA GLY A 159 7.34 -1.55 -2.84
C GLY A 159 5.86 -1.71 -2.51
N THR A 160 5.09 -0.67 -2.77
CA THR A 160 3.68 -0.59 -2.41
C THR A 160 2.88 -1.51 -3.34
N ASN A 161 2.03 -2.38 -2.79
CA ASN A 161 0.96 -3.04 -3.56
C ASN A 161 -0.04 -2.03 -4.17
N MET A 162 0.21 -0.75 -3.96
CA MET A 162 -0.66 0.33 -4.42
C MET A 162 -0.19 0.81 -5.79
N LYS A 163 -0.82 0.33 -6.86
CA LYS A 163 -0.71 1.01 -8.15
C LYS A 163 -1.23 2.44 -8.02
N ILE A 164 -0.29 3.38 -8.04
CA ILE A 164 -0.60 4.79 -8.05
C ILE A 164 -0.06 5.40 -9.35
N ASN A 165 -0.96 5.97 -10.14
CA ASN A 165 -0.56 6.69 -11.35
C ASN A 165 -0.14 8.10 -10.96
N ILE A 166 1.17 8.37 -10.93
CA ILE A 166 1.74 9.69 -10.63
C ILE A 166 2.21 10.32 -11.94
N ILE A 167 1.62 11.45 -12.27
CA ILE A 167 2.01 12.26 -13.44
C ILE A 167 3.20 13.10 -13.05
N LYS A 168 4.35 12.91 -13.71
CA LYS A 168 5.53 13.74 -13.51
C LYS A 168 5.41 15.04 -14.30
N GLN A 169 5.15 16.14 -13.61
CA GLN A 169 5.20 17.51 -14.15
C GLN A 169 6.13 18.32 -13.26
N THR A 170 7.43 18.05 -13.41
CA THR A 170 8.46 18.50 -12.49
C THR A 170 8.98 19.89 -12.82
N GLY A 171 9.42 20.62 -11.78
CA GLY A 171 10.10 21.91 -11.89
C GLY A 171 11.24 22.00 -10.90
N THR A 172 12.00 23.10 -10.96
CA THR A 172 13.15 23.37 -10.08
C THR A 172 12.96 24.61 -9.20
N HIS A 173 11.97 25.47 -9.49
CA HIS A 173 11.68 26.64 -8.67
C HIS A 173 11.14 26.21 -7.30
N GLY A 174 11.52 26.95 -6.26
CA GLY A 174 11.05 26.69 -4.90
C GLY A 174 11.56 25.41 -4.28
N LEU A 175 12.72 24.93 -4.71
CA LEU A 175 13.40 23.75 -4.16
C LEU A 175 14.73 24.14 -3.52
N TYR A 176 15.06 23.47 -2.42
CA TYR A 176 16.40 23.45 -1.83
C TYR A 176 17.17 22.24 -2.37
N SER A 177 18.44 22.46 -2.72
CA SER A 177 19.34 21.41 -3.22
C SER A 177 20.13 20.67 -2.13
N THR A 178 19.96 21.05 -0.87
CA THR A 178 20.78 20.59 0.28
C THR A 178 20.40 19.22 0.83
N GLY A 179 19.57 18.47 0.13
CA GLY A 179 19.14 17.14 0.57
C GLY A 179 18.01 17.16 1.61
N ARG A 180 17.43 16.00 1.81
CA ARG A 180 16.34 15.79 2.78
C ARG A 180 16.84 14.97 3.98
N GLY A 181 16.44 15.35 5.19
CA GLY A 181 16.79 14.61 6.41
C GLY A 181 16.17 13.21 6.46
N LYS A 182 16.78 12.31 7.25
CA LYS A 182 16.30 10.91 7.39
C LYS A 182 14.92 10.81 8.06
N ASP A 183 14.62 11.68 9.01
CA ASP A 183 13.36 11.68 9.77
C ASP A 183 12.30 12.48 9.05
N LYS A 184 11.56 11.83 8.15
CA LYS A 184 10.57 12.49 7.30
C LYS A 184 9.21 12.60 7.99
N TYR A 185 8.53 13.74 7.71
CA TYR A 185 7.11 13.97 7.99
C TYR A 185 6.34 14.02 6.66
N LEU A 186 5.10 13.57 6.68
CA LEU A 186 4.17 13.77 5.57
C LEU A 186 3.22 14.90 5.93
N VAL A 187 3.22 15.97 5.14
CA VAL A 187 2.50 17.21 5.45
C VAL A 187 1.40 17.46 4.44
N TYR A 188 0.19 17.65 4.92
CA TYR A 188 -0.97 18.01 4.11
C TYR A 188 -1.25 19.50 4.13
N HIS A 189 -1.50 20.03 2.93
CA HIS A 189 -1.85 21.43 2.65
C HIS A 189 -3.16 21.49 1.87
N TYR A 190 -3.66 22.69 1.63
CA TYR A 190 -4.70 22.97 0.65
C TYR A 190 -4.25 24.08 -0.29
N THR A 191 -4.59 24.00 -1.55
CA THR A 191 -4.18 24.99 -2.55
C THR A 191 -4.81 26.37 -2.35
N ALA A 192 -5.85 26.49 -1.52
CA ALA A 192 -6.78 27.63 -1.49
C ALA A 192 -7.33 28.00 -2.88
N GLY A 193 -7.29 27.07 -3.83
CA GLY A 193 -7.96 27.15 -5.12
C GLY A 193 -9.45 26.85 -5.00
N VAL A 194 -10.23 27.30 -5.95
CA VAL A 194 -11.71 27.21 -5.90
C VAL A 194 -12.28 26.05 -6.69
N THR A 195 -11.42 25.18 -7.22
CA THR A 195 -11.80 23.97 -7.98
C THR A 195 -10.77 22.85 -7.79
N SER A 196 -11.25 21.63 -7.73
CA SER A 196 -10.43 20.42 -7.70
C SER A 196 -10.68 19.48 -8.88
N LYS A 197 -11.32 19.99 -9.97
CA LYS A 197 -11.57 19.23 -11.20
C LYS A 197 -10.24 18.77 -11.81
N LYS A 198 -10.29 17.75 -12.66
CA LYS A 198 -9.16 17.28 -13.45
C LYS A 198 -8.37 18.43 -14.08
N GLY A 199 -7.05 18.37 -13.93
CA GLY A 199 -6.12 19.41 -14.40
C GLY A 199 -5.84 20.51 -13.37
N SER A 200 -6.55 20.58 -12.22
CA SER A 200 -6.27 21.54 -11.16
C SER A 200 -4.90 21.28 -10.52
N ALA A 201 -4.53 20.01 -10.34
CA ALA A 201 -3.21 19.62 -9.85
C ALA A 201 -2.10 20.04 -10.82
N ARG A 202 -2.29 19.84 -12.13
CA ARG A 202 -1.34 20.28 -13.17
C ARG A 202 -1.23 21.81 -13.23
N ALA A 203 -2.33 22.54 -13.12
CA ALA A 203 -2.33 24.01 -13.08
C ALA A 203 -1.54 24.52 -11.86
N THR A 204 -1.70 23.88 -10.70
CA THR A 204 -0.93 24.19 -9.50
C THR A 204 0.56 23.89 -9.69
N ALA A 205 0.93 22.76 -10.30
CA ALA A 205 2.32 22.44 -10.63
C ALA A 205 2.93 23.46 -11.60
N SER A 206 2.15 23.91 -12.62
CA SER A 206 2.58 25.01 -13.51
C SER A 206 2.77 26.33 -12.77
N TRP A 207 1.91 26.64 -11.78
CA TRP A 207 2.12 27.81 -10.93
C TRP A 207 3.38 27.69 -10.08
N PHE A 208 3.68 26.53 -9.51
CA PHE A 208 4.91 26.31 -8.75
C PHE A 208 6.18 26.56 -9.59
N ALA A 209 6.15 26.26 -10.89
CA ALA A 209 7.25 26.55 -11.79
C ALA A 209 7.42 28.06 -12.10
N ASN A 210 6.45 28.90 -11.71
CA ASN A 210 6.55 30.35 -11.92
C ASN A 210 7.47 30.97 -10.86
N PRO A 211 8.44 31.83 -11.24
CA PRO A 211 9.31 32.53 -10.29
C PRO A 211 8.58 33.38 -9.25
N LYS A 212 7.31 33.72 -9.48
CA LYS A 212 6.46 34.46 -8.52
C LYS A 212 5.84 33.58 -7.45
N ALA A 213 5.94 32.25 -7.57
CA ALA A 213 5.40 31.34 -6.57
C ALA A 213 6.23 31.42 -5.27
N GLY A 214 5.61 31.84 -4.18
CA GLY A 214 6.26 31.97 -2.87
C GLY A 214 6.30 30.67 -2.06
N GLY A 215 5.83 29.56 -2.63
CA GLY A 215 5.84 28.24 -2.01
C GLY A 215 5.58 27.15 -3.04
N THR A 216 6.02 25.92 -2.72
CA THR A 216 5.89 24.73 -3.56
C THR A 216 5.62 23.50 -2.69
N ALA A 217 5.19 22.40 -3.30
CA ALA A 217 5.04 21.11 -2.63
C ALA A 217 5.58 19.98 -3.50
N ASP A 218 5.87 18.84 -2.89
CA ASP A 218 6.40 17.69 -3.61
C ASP A 218 5.35 17.10 -4.56
N PHE A 219 4.10 17.03 -4.09
CA PHE A 219 2.98 16.46 -4.82
C PHE A 219 1.73 17.35 -4.72
N ILE A 220 0.89 17.23 -5.74
CA ILE A 220 -0.42 17.89 -5.79
C ILE A 220 -1.46 16.86 -6.22
N VAL A 221 -2.65 16.91 -5.63
CA VAL A 221 -3.76 16.01 -6.00
C VAL A 221 -5.03 16.80 -6.30
N ASP A 222 -5.76 16.37 -7.31
CA ASP A 222 -7.14 16.80 -7.60
C ASP A 222 -8.10 15.59 -7.64
N ASP A 223 -9.30 15.76 -8.18
CA ASP A 223 -10.32 14.73 -8.21
C ASP A 223 -9.91 13.48 -9.01
N GLU A 224 -9.02 13.62 -9.98
CA GLU A 224 -8.66 12.54 -10.90
C GLU A 224 -7.15 12.30 -11.03
N GLU A 225 -6.33 13.30 -10.70
CA GLU A 225 -4.91 13.29 -10.99
C GLU A 225 -4.06 13.43 -9.72
N ILE A 226 -2.93 12.74 -9.73
CA ILE A 226 -1.84 12.89 -8.77
C ILE A 226 -0.62 13.37 -9.55
N VAL A 227 -0.11 14.53 -9.21
CA VAL A 227 1.00 15.18 -9.93
C VAL A 227 2.21 15.30 -9.00
N GLN A 228 3.36 14.87 -9.46
CA GLN A 228 4.65 15.10 -8.81
C GLN A 228 5.31 16.34 -9.40
N TYR A 229 5.59 17.33 -8.54
CA TYR A 229 6.32 18.54 -8.92
C TYR A 229 7.81 18.44 -8.63
N ASN A 230 8.19 17.99 -7.42
CA ASN A 230 9.59 17.78 -7.04
C ASN A 230 10.17 16.62 -7.87
N PRO A 231 11.23 16.84 -8.69
CA PRO A 231 11.77 15.79 -9.55
C PRO A 231 12.37 14.60 -8.78
N ASP A 232 12.86 14.85 -7.56
CA ASP A 232 13.48 13.85 -6.71
C ASP A 232 13.26 14.20 -5.22
N PRO A 233 12.20 13.69 -4.58
CA PRO A 233 11.90 13.98 -3.17
C PRO A 233 12.93 13.45 -2.16
N GLU A 234 13.87 12.61 -2.55
CA GLU A 234 15.01 12.21 -1.71
C GLU A 234 16.11 13.25 -1.72
N LYS A 235 16.30 13.92 -2.85
CA LYS A 235 17.38 14.86 -3.07
C LYS A 235 17.00 16.31 -2.79
N TYR A 236 15.78 16.71 -3.15
CA TYR A 236 15.32 18.09 -3.04
C TYR A 236 14.22 18.22 -1.99
N SER A 237 14.11 19.39 -1.36
CA SER A 237 13.03 19.74 -0.45
C SER A 237 12.30 21.00 -0.88
N CYS A 238 10.98 21.00 -0.78
CA CYS A 238 10.13 22.10 -1.25
C CYS A 238 10.02 23.24 -0.24
N TRP A 239 9.72 24.47 -0.72
CA TRP A 239 9.37 25.61 0.12
C TRP A 239 7.92 25.47 0.62
N ALA A 240 7.66 24.56 1.54
CA ALA A 240 6.30 24.17 1.90
C ALA A 240 5.87 24.59 3.30
N VAL A 241 6.75 24.43 4.30
CA VAL A 241 6.40 24.57 5.72
C VAL A 241 7.31 25.58 6.47
N GLY A 242 8.07 26.39 5.73
CA GLY A 242 8.92 27.42 6.32
C GLY A 242 8.12 28.61 6.88
N GLY A 243 8.84 29.53 7.54
CA GLY A 243 8.29 30.77 8.06
C GLY A 243 8.18 30.81 9.59
N SER A 244 7.66 31.92 10.09
CA SER A 244 7.49 32.17 11.54
C SER A 244 6.25 31.44 12.07
N ALA A 245 6.23 31.17 13.37
CA ALA A 245 5.04 30.67 14.06
C ALA A 245 3.92 31.72 14.08
N TYR A 246 2.68 31.27 13.93
CA TYR A 246 1.49 32.14 13.87
C TYR A 246 0.86 32.45 15.26
N GLY A 247 1.36 31.85 16.34
CA GLY A 247 0.76 32.06 17.68
C GLY A 247 -0.62 31.41 17.88
N ASN A 248 -1.07 30.59 16.96
CA ASN A 248 -2.33 29.84 17.01
C ASN A 248 -2.20 28.58 17.88
N LYS A 249 -3.31 27.85 18.10
CA LYS A 249 -3.33 26.57 18.82
C LYS A 249 -2.49 25.47 18.13
N GLY A 250 -2.23 25.61 16.83
CA GLY A 250 -1.25 24.82 16.08
C GLY A 250 0.19 25.24 16.38
N GLY A 251 1.12 24.84 15.50
CA GLY A 251 2.52 25.27 15.57
C GLY A 251 3.39 24.50 16.54
N LYS A 252 2.91 23.39 17.09
CA LYS A 252 3.65 22.57 18.08
C LYS A 252 4.93 21.93 17.53
N LEU A 253 5.04 21.82 16.21
CA LEU A 253 6.19 21.23 15.51
C LEU A 253 7.09 22.28 14.85
N HIS A 254 6.93 23.58 15.20
CA HIS A 254 7.78 24.64 14.69
C HIS A 254 9.25 24.39 15.05
N GLY A 255 10.13 24.43 14.04
CA GLY A 255 11.55 24.12 14.22
C GLY A 255 11.88 22.62 14.30
N VAL A 256 10.88 21.75 14.47
CA VAL A 256 11.03 20.29 14.48
C VAL A 256 10.73 19.71 13.08
N ALA A 257 9.54 19.99 12.54
CA ALA A 257 9.20 19.74 11.16
C ALA A 257 9.60 20.97 10.33
N THR A 258 10.38 20.76 9.30
CA THR A 258 10.98 21.82 8.46
C THR A 258 10.91 21.42 6.98
N ASN A 259 11.20 22.36 6.08
CA ASN A 259 11.27 22.02 4.65
C ASN A 259 12.21 20.85 4.36
N HIS A 260 13.29 20.68 5.14
CA HIS A 260 14.31 19.65 4.91
C HIS A 260 13.95 18.25 5.42
N ASN A 261 12.87 18.09 6.19
CA ASN A 261 12.42 16.78 6.66
C ASN A 261 10.93 16.52 6.43
N CYS A 262 10.28 17.34 5.59
CA CYS A 262 8.87 17.20 5.22
C CYS A 262 8.70 16.86 3.75
N ILE A 263 7.86 15.86 3.46
CA ILE A 263 7.28 15.62 2.13
C ILE A 263 5.88 16.22 2.14
N SER A 264 5.58 17.12 1.21
CA SER A 264 4.38 17.93 1.21
C SER A 264 3.41 17.55 0.10
N ILE A 265 2.12 17.44 0.44
CA ILE A 265 1.02 17.19 -0.48
C ILE A 265 0.07 18.38 -0.45
N GLU A 266 -0.14 19.03 -1.57
CA GLU A 266 -1.21 20.00 -1.79
C GLU A 266 -2.47 19.28 -2.26
N ILE A 267 -3.57 19.41 -1.52
CA ILE A 267 -4.89 18.95 -1.96
C ILE A 267 -5.61 20.11 -2.62
N CYS A 268 -6.03 19.97 -3.87
CA CYS A 268 -6.85 20.95 -4.56
C CYS A 268 -8.16 21.13 -3.81
N SER A 269 -8.38 22.33 -3.27
CA SER A 269 -9.59 22.69 -2.55
C SER A 269 -10.66 23.24 -3.48
N THR A 270 -11.89 23.26 -3.00
CA THR A 270 -13.04 23.83 -3.68
C THR A 270 -13.74 24.82 -2.75
N ASN A 271 -14.36 25.83 -3.33
CA ASN A 271 -15.17 26.81 -2.62
C ASN A 271 -16.56 26.93 -3.26
N LYS A 272 -17.63 26.82 -2.46
CA LYS A 272 -19.02 26.84 -2.92
C LYS A 272 -19.39 28.13 -3.66
N THR A 273 -18.70 29.23 -3.36
CA THR A 273 -18.95 30.52 -3.99
C THR A 273 -18.21 30.70 -5.33
N GLY A 274 -17.31 29.77 -5.68
CA GLY A 274 -16.43 29.90 -6.83
C GLY A 274 -15.37 31.00 -6.68
N ARG A 275 -15.19 31.55 -5.47
CA ARG A 275 -14.24 32.64 -5.16
C ARG A 275 -13.42 32.27 -3.94
N VAL A 276 -12.23 32.88 -3.82
CA VAL A 276 -11.41 32.77 -2.62
C VAL A 276 -12.06 33.54 -1.49
N THR A 277 -12.31 32.89 -0.37
CA THR A 277 -12.87 33.47 0.86
C THR A 277 -11.89 33.32 2.01
N ASN A 278 -12.24 33.83 3.22
CA ASN A 278 -11.36 33.70 4.39
C ASN A 278 -11.16 32.23 4.78
N PRO A 279 -9.98 31.88 5.31
CA PRO A 279 -9.76 30.55 5.87
C PRO A 279 -10.81 30.21 6.94
N ASN A 280 -11.23 28.95 6.99
CA ASN A 280 -12.31 28.43 7.85
C ASN A 280 -13.71 28.98 7.56
N ASP A 281 -13.90 29.65 6.43
CA ASP A 281 -15.25 29.94 5.91
C ASP A 281 -15.98 28.61 5.61
N ASP A 282 -17.30 28.59 5.79
CA ASP A 282 -18.14 27.40 5.59
C ASP A 282 -18.26 26.96 4.11
N ASN A 283 -17.74 27.75 3.20
CA ASN A 283 -17.74 27.46 1.78
C ASN A 283 -16.55 26.61 1.33
N TRP A 284 -15.47 26.53 2.14
CA TRP A 284 -14.31 25.73 1.83
C TRP A 284 -14.54 24.24 2.09
N TYR A 285 -14.18 23.38 1.14
CA TYR A 285 -14.21 21.94 1.31
C TYR A 285 -13.23 21.25 0.37
N PHE A 286 -12.89 19.99 0.69
CA PHE A 286 -12.33 19.03 -0.23
C PHE A 286 -13.45 18.15 -0.77
N THR A 287 -13.40 17.78 -2.05
CA THR A 287 -14.26 16.74 -2.60
C THR A 287 -13.83 15.36 -2.07
N ASP A 288 -14.76 14.41 -2.07
CA ASP A 288 -14.44 13.02 -1.66
C ASP A 288 -13.41 12.39 -2.60
N ALA A 289 -13.44 12.73 -3.90
CA ALA A 289 -12.49 12.26 -4.89
C ALA A 289 -11.07 12.77 -4.63
N ALA A 290 -10.89 14.08 -4.37
CA ALA A 290 -9.58 14.64 -4.02
C ALA A 290 -9.04 14.05 -2.70
N LEU A 291 -9.92 13.83 -1.71
CA LEU A 291 -9.53 13.17 -0.45
C LEU A 291 -9.12 11.71 -0.66
N ALA A 292 -9.81 10.97 -1.53
CA ALA A 292 -9.46 9.59 -1.87
C ALA A 292 -8.07 9.53 -2.54
N ASN A 293 -7.80 10.42 -3.51
CA ASN A 293 -6.47 10.52 -4.14
C ASN A 293 -5.38 10.95 -3.15
N ALA A 294 -5.69 11.91 -2.26
CA ALA A 294 -4.76 12.34 -1.22
C ALA A 294 -4.45 11.22 -0.22
N ALA A 295 -5.45 10.42 0.16
CA ALA A 295 -5.26 9.26 1.03
C ALA A 295 -4.46 8.15 0.33
N LYS A 296 -4.75 7.87 -0.94
CA LYS A 296 -4.02 6.91 -1.77
C LYS A 296 -2.55 7.29 -1.88
N LEU A 297 -2.25 8.55 -2.24
CA LEU A 297 -0.89 9.07 -2.30
C LEU A 297 -0.22 9.04 -0.92
N GLY A 298 -0.92 9.42 0.12
CA GLY A 298 -0.40 9.43 1.49
C GLY A 298 0.07 8.06 1.95
N ARG A 299 -0.76 7.02 1.79
CA ARG A 299 -0.37 5.64 2.11
C ARG A 299 0.85 5.19 1.30
N TYR A 300 0.87 5.48 -0.01
CA TYR A 300 2.01 5.22 -0.88
C TYR A 300 3.30 5.85 -0.33
N LEU A 301 3.29 7.16 -0.01
CA LEU A 301 4.46 7.86 0.48
C LEU A 301 4.88 7.41 1.89
N MET A 302 3.92 7.10 2.76
CA MET A 302 4.20 6.53 4.09
C MET A 302 4.97 5.22 3.97
N GLU A 303 4.57 4.37 3.04
CA GLU A 303 5.22 3.08 2.78
C GLU A 303 6.60 3.28 2.13
N VAL A 304 6.68 4.01 1.00
CA VAL A 304 7.93 4.26 0.26
C VAL A 304 9.01 4.90 1.15
N TYR A 305 8.62 5.87 1.98
CA TYR A 305 9.59 6.62 2.79
C TYR A 305 9.65 6.18 4.26
N GLY A 306 8.95 5.12 4.64
CA GLY A 306 8.91 4.62 6.01
C GLY A 306 8.33 5.62 7.01
N ILE A 307 7.36 6.46 6.61
CA ILE A 307 6.80 7.51 7.46
C ILE A 307 5.70 6.92 8.35
N PRO A 308 5.85 6.88 9.68
CA PRO A 308 4.82 6.35 10.55
C PRO A 308 3.62 7.31 10.65
N ALA A 309 2.43 6.78 10.93
CA ALA A 309 1.20 7.56 11.06
C ALA A 309 1.30 8.72 12.08
N SER A 310 2.17 8.60 13.10
CA SER A 310 2.44 9.67 14.06
C SER A 310 3.12 10.89 13.44
N ARG A 311 3.79 10.73 12.29
CA ARG A 311 4.47 11.81 11.55
C ARG A 311 3.67 12.30 10.34
N VAL A 312 2.41 11.90 10.21
CA VAL A 312 1.47 12.48 9.26
C VAL A 312 0.80 13.69 9.92
N ILE A 313 1.03 14.87 9.37
CA ILE A 313 0.72 16.17 9.99
C ILE A 313 0.13 17.14 8.96
N ARG A 314 -0.32 18.30 9.44
CA ARG A 314 -0.76 19.44 8.61
C ARG A 314 0.29 20.56 8.70
N HIS A 315 0.29 21.47 7.73
CA HIS A 315 1.07 22.72 7.87
C HIS A 315 0.67 23.47 9.14
N TYR A 316 -0.61 23.43 9.52
CA TYR A 316 -1.11 23.94 10.79
C TYR A 316 -0.35 23.41 12.01
N ASP A 317 0.02 22.14 12.02
CA ASP A 317 0.78 21.55 13.14
C ASP A 317 2.23 22.07 13.19
N VAL A 318 2.77 22.53 12.04
CA VAL A 318 4.15 23.03 11.94
C VAL A 318 4.27 24.49 12.39
N THR A 319 3.50 25.41 11.80
CA THR A 319 3.64 26.85 12.05
C THR A 319 2.43 27.50 12.71
N GLY A 320 1.30 26.80 12.81
CA GLY A 320 0.01 27.38 13.20
C GLY A 320 -0.72 28.12 12.09
N LYS A 321 -0.15 28.17 10.86
CA LYS A 321 -0.85 28.69 9.67
C LYS A 321 -2.13 27.92 9.45
N LEU A 322 -3.24 28.62 9.10
CA LEU A 322 -4.51 27.97 8.74
C LEU A 322 -4.38 27.25 7.38
N CYS A 323 -3.69 26.11 7.39
CA CYS A 323 -3.45 25.27 6.23
C CYS A 323 -3.47 23.78 6.63
N PRO A 324 -4.51 23.02 6.23
CA PRO A 324 -5.69 23.43 5.47
C PRO A 324 -6.61 24.40 6.23
N GLY A 325 -7.04 25.49 5.55
CA GLY A 325 -7.95 26.49 6.08
C GLY A 325 -9.42 26.09 5.89
N ILE A 326 -9.76 24.85 6.25
CA ILE A 326 -11.08 24.25 6.09
C ILE A 326 -11.60 23.84 7.47
N LYS A 327 -12.85 24.17 7.79
CA LYS A 327 -13.51 23.72 9.04
C LYS A 327 -13.45 22.19 9.18
N GLY A 328 -13.06 21.74 10.36
CA GLY A 328 -12.83 20.33 10.67
C GLY A 328 -11.38 19.86 10.41
N TRP A 329 -10.51 20.75 9.89
CA TRP A 329 -9.11 20.47 9.62
C TRP A 329 -8.12 21.22 10.53
N ASN A 330 -8.58 22.06 11.44
CA ASN A 330 -7.78 22.79 12.40
C ASN A 330 -8.63 23.21 13.61
N LEU A 331 -8.05 23.83 14.64
CA LEU A 331 -8.71 24.16 15.90
C LEU A 331 -9.03 25.66 16.05
N GLU A 332 -8.94 26.45 14.96
CA GLU A 332 -9.11 27.88 15.00
C GLU A 332 -10.50 28.35 14.55
N ASN A 333 -10.90 29.53 14.99
CA ASN A 333 -12.13 30.20 14.54
C ASN A 333 -13.39 29.32 14.70
N GLY A 334 -13.52 28.62 15.84
CA GLY A 334 -14.65 27.74 16.12
C GLY A 334 -14.65 26.42 15.34
N SER A 335 -13.57 26.12 14.63
CA SER A 335 -13.35 24.83 13.99
C SER A 335 -12.95 23.77 15.02
N ASP A 336 -13.24 22.50 14.71
CA ASP A 336 -12.66 21.32 15.34
C ASP A 336 -11.77 20.59 14.31
N ASP A 337 -11.04 19.56 14.72
CA ASP A 337 -10.19 18.80 13.80
C ASP A 337 -10.74 17.40 13.49
N LYS A 338 -12.05 17.18 13.65
CA LYS A 338 -12.66 15.86 13.44
C LYS A 338 -12.49 15.33 12.03
N LYS A 339 -12.62 16.19 10.99
CA LYS A 339 -12.40 15.77 9.60
C LYS A 339 -10.95 15.37 9.35
N TRP A 340 -10.00 16.10 9.94
CA TRP A 340 -8.59 15.71 9.90
C TRP A 340 -8.34 14.37 10.58
N GLN A 341 -8.90 14.14 11.77
CA GLN A 341 -8.74 12.86 12.47
C GLN A 341 -9.35 11.70 11.68
N THR A 342 -10.53 11.91 11.06
CA THR A 342 -11.17 10.93 10.18
C THR A 342 -10.29 10.64 8.96
N PHE A 343 -9.77 11.67 8.29
CA PHE A 343 -8.88 11.49 7.15
C PHE A 343 -7.59 10.76 7.54
N LYS A 344 -6.97 11.16 8.66
CA LYS A 344 -5.73 10.53 9.16
C LYS A 344 -5.95 9.06 9.52
N ALA A 345 -7.10 8.70 10.08
CA ALA A 345 -7.44 7.31 10.37
C ALA A 345 -7.51 6.44 9.10
N GLN A 346 -7.95 7.00 7.96
CA GLN A 346 -7.96 6.29 6.67
C GLN A 346 -6.55 5.96 6.16
N LEU A 347 -5.53 6.69 6.56
CA LEU A 347 -4.13 6.43 6.17
C LEU A 347 -3.52 5.25 6.93
N SER A 348 -4.06 4.94 8.11
CA SER A 348 -3.60 3.83 8.97
C SER A 348 -4.44 2.56 8.77
N ALA A 349 -5.59 2.66 8.11
CA ALA A 349 -6.36 1.50 7.70
C ALA A 349 -5.58 0.79 6.59
N GLU A 350 -5.34 -0.51 6.73
CA GLU A 350 -4.82 -1.33 5.63
C GLU A 350 -5.68 -1.05 4.39
N ALA A 351 -5.02 -0.93 3.23
CA ALA A 351 -5.70 -0.65 1.97
C ALA A 351 -6.78 -1.71 1.73
N GLU A 352 -8.01 -1.39 2.08
CA GLU A 352 -9.14 -2.11 1.50
C GLU A 352 -9.11 -1.78 0.01
N ASP A 353 -8.76 -2.79 -0.76
CA ASP A 353 -8.87 -2.83 -2.20
C ASP A 353 -10.24 -2.25 -2.61
N ASN A 354 -10.25 -1.08 -3.29
CA ASN A 354 -11.44 -0.52 -3.92
C ASN A 354 -11.78 -1.28 -5.21
N THR A 355 -11.77 -2.59 -5.18
CA THR A 355 -12.69 -3.37 -6.00
C THR A 355 -14.08 -3.12 -5.43
N PRO A 356 -15.11 -2.82 -6.26
CA PRO A 356 -16.48 -2.86 -5.78
C PRO A 356 -16.64 -4.20 -5.07
N ALA A 357 -16.88 -4.14 -3.76
CA ALA A 357 -17.02 -5.32 -2.96
C ALA A 357 -17.94 -6.30 -3.72
N PRO A 358 -17.55 -7.56 -3.92
CA PRO A 358 -18.51 -8.54 -4.35
C PRO A 358 -19.68 -8.41 -3.39
N ALA A 359 -20.89 -8.31 -3.94
CA ALA A 359 -22.10 -8.13 -3.16
C ALA A 359 -22.00 -9.00 -1.90
N PRO A 360 -22.23 -8.44 -0.70
CA PRO A 360 -21.93 -9.13 0.55
C PRO A 360 -22.48 -10.54 0.44
N ALA A 361 -21.63 -11.53 0.69
CA ALA A 361 -22.10 -12.93 0.73
C ALA A 361 -23.36 -12.96 1.57
N PRO A 362 -24.45 -13.58 1.11
CA PRO A 362 -25.72 -13.54 1.79
C PRO A 362 -25.49 -13.88 3.26
N ALA A 363 -26.04 -13.06 4.15
CA ALA A 363 -25.95 -13.31 5.58
C ALA A 363 -26.41 -14.77 5.82
N PRO A 364 -25.77 -15.53 6.72
CA PRO A 364 -26.17 -16.90 6.99
C PRO A 364 -27.68 -16.90 7.24
N SER A 365 -28.41 -17.80 6.61
CA SER A 365 -29.88 -17.86 6.71
C SER A 365 -30.33 -17.66 8.17
N GLY A 366 -31.22 -16.68 8.42
CA GLY A 366 -31.71 -16.34 9.75
C GLY A 366 -30.91 -15.24 10.50
N ALA A 367 -30.07 -14.46 9.84
CA ALA A 367 -29.50 -13.24 10.43
C ALA A 367 -30.42 -12.05 10.18
N THR A 368 -30.63 -11.21 11.20
CA THR A 368 -31.41 -9.97 11.11
C THR A 368 -30.49 -8.82 10.72
N THR A 369 -30.85 -8.07 9.67
CA THR A 369 -30.12 -6.86 9.28
C THR A 369 -30.35 -5.76 10.31
N VAL A 370 -29.28 -5.13 10.79
CA VAL A 370 -29.28 -4.04 11.76
C VAL A 370 -28.24 -2.99 11.36
N ASN A 371 -28.29 -1.82 11.98
CA ASN A 371 -27.23 -0.81 11.82
C ASN A 371 -27.14 0.03 13.09
N TYR A 372 -26.20 -0.30 13.98
CA TYR A 372 -25.99 0.45 15.22
C TYR A 372 -24.54 0.36 15.69
N ALA A 373 -24.14 1.30 16.55
CA ALA A 373 -22.84 1.31 17.20
C ALA A 373 -22.82 0.39 18.43
N TYR A 374 -21.74 -0.39 18.57
CA TYR A 374 -21.49 -1.27 19.70
C TYR A 374 -20.12 -0.96 20.31
N LYS A 375 -20.08 -0.60 21.58
CA LYS A 375 -18.84 -0.27 22.29
C LYS A 375 -18.27 -1.53 22.94
N VAL A 376 -17.11 -1.98 22.46
CA VAL A 376 -16.32 -3.07 23.06
C VAL A 376 -15.47 -2.49 24.19
N THR A 377 -15.54 -3.11 25.37
CA THR A 377 -14.88 -2.67 26.61
C THR A 377 -13.66 -3.52 26.99
N VAL A 378 -13.46 -4.67 26.33
CA VAL A 378 -12.31 -5.57 26.51
C VAL A 378 -11.31 -5.42 25.39
N SER A 379 -10.04 -5.76 25.61
CA SER A 379 -8.95 -5.56 24.66
C SER A 379 -8.74 -6.73 23.69
N ASP A 380 -9.40 -7.85 23.88
CA ASP A 380 -9.10 -9.14 23.26
C ASP A 380 -10.37 -9.92 22.84
N LEU A 381 -11.45 -9.19 22.48
CA LEU A 381 -12.67 -9.83 21.99
C LEU A 381 -12.40 -10.48 20.63
N ASN A 382 -12.60 -11.79 20.53
CA ASN A 382 -12.43 -12.53 19.30
C ASN A 382 -13.38 -12.05 18.19
N ILE A 383 -12.83 -11.83 17.00
CA ILE A 383 -13.56 -11.77 15.75
C ILE A 383 -13.58 -13.18 15.16
N ARG A 384 -14.74 -13.67 14.73
CA ARG A 384 -14.90 -15.02 14.16
C ARG A 384 -15.46 -14.96 12.74
N LYS A 385 -15.15 -15.96 11.94
CA LYS A 385 -15.64 -16.06 10.55
C LYS A 385 -17.16 -16.25 10.44
N GLY A 386 -17.84 -16.56 11.54
CA GLY A 386 -19.29 -16.73 11.61
C GLY A 386 -19.86 -16.48 13.01
N PRO A 387 -21.21 -16.47 13.15
CA PRO A 387 -21.90 -16.15 14.40
C PRO A 387 -21.91 -17.36 15.37
N GLY A 388 -20.81 -17.58 16.07
CA GLY A 388 -20.69 -18.68 17.05
C GLY A 388 -19.25 -18.97 17.45
N THR A 389 -19.06 -19.63 18.57
CA THR A 389 -17.75 -20.06 19.08
C THR A 389 -17.15 -21.22 18.30
N ASN A 390 -17.94 -21.93 17.52
CA ASN A 390 -17.54 -23.02 16.63
C ASN A 390 -16.93 -22.55 15.31
N TYR A 391 -16.92 -21.24 15.01
CA TYR A 391 -16.26 -20.69 13.84
C TYR A 391 -14.82 -20.29 14.19
N ASP A 392 -13.92 -20.40 13.20
CA ASP A 392 -12.52 -20.01 13.34
C ASP A 392 -12.37 -18.54 13.77
N SER A 393 -11.33 -18.26 14.54
CA SER A 393 -10.94 -16.89 14.85
C SER A 393 -10.39 -16.20 13.60
N ALA A 394 -10.82 -14.97 13.38
CA ALA A 394 -10.32 -14.06 12.35
C ALA A 394 -9.49 -12.91 12.96
N GLY A 395 -9.18 -12.98 14.25
CA GLY A 395 -8.42 -11.95 14.97
C GLY A 395 -9.17 -11.43 16.22
N TYR A 396 -8.78 -10.26 16.69
CA TYR A 396 -9.34 -9.62 17.89
C TYR A 396 -9.69 -8.17 17.60
N THR A 397 -10.67 -7.60 18.34
CA THR A 397 -11.08 -6.21 18.15
C THR A 397 -10.24 -5.37 19.12
N GLY A 398 -9.68 -5.03 19.75
CA GLY A 398 -9.32 -4.01 20.76
C GLY A 398 -10.57 -3.30 21.37
N LYS A 399 -10.37 -2.47 22.37
CA LYS A 399 -11.41 -1.57 22.90
C LYS A 399 -11.78 -0.54 21.85
N GLY A 400 -13.07 -0.31 21.64
CA GLY A 400 -13.51 0.68 20.63
C GLY A 400 -14.99 0.63 20.35
N VAL A 401 -15.45 1.48 19.43
CA VAL A 401 -16.84 1.50 18.97
C VAL A 401 -16.88 0.95 17.55
N PHE A 402 -17.67 -0.09 17.33
CA PHE A 402 -17.79 -0.81 16.08
C PHE A 402 -19.21 -0.76 15.56
N THR A 403 -19.42 -0.63 14.26
CA THR A 403 -20.76 -0.68 13.66
C THR A 403 -21.16 -2.13 13.42
N ILE A 404 -22.30 -2.54 13.92
CA ILE A 404 -22.93 -3.85 13.69
C ILE A 404 -23.97 -3.71 12.57
N VAL A 405 -23.87 -4.55 11.54
CA VAL A 405 -24.74 -4.53 10.35
C VAL A 405 -25.67 -5.75 10.24
N ALA A 406 -25.41 -6.80 10.98
CA ALA A 406 -26.32 -7.94 11.11
C ALA A 406 -26.18 -8.60 12.50
N GLU A 407 -27.25 -9.20 13.00
CA GLU A 407 -27.25 -9.98 14.24
C GLU A 407 -27.75 -11.41 14.01
N LYS A 408 -27.14 -12.37 14.69
CA LYS A 408 -27.59 -13.76 14.75
C LYS A 408 -27.12 -14.43 16.05
N GLY A 409 -28.07 -14.97 16.84
CA GLY A 409 -27.73 -15.78 17.99
C GLY A 409 -26.80 -15.12 19.02
N GLY A 410 -26.96 -13.81 19.29
CA GLY A 410 -26.09 -13.06 20.20
C GLY A 410 -24.76 -12.66 19.63
N TRP A 411 -24.56 -12.75 18.30
CA TRP A 411 -23.38 -12.32 17.55
C TRP A 411 -23.74 -11.18 16.63
N GLY A 412 -22.85 -10.19 16.54
CA GLY A 412 -22.96 -9.05 15.66
C GLY A 412 -21.92 -9.07 14.54
N LYS A 413 -22.36 -8.92 13.28
CA LYS A 413 -21.48 -8.79 12.12
C LYS A 413 -20.92 -7.38 12.05
N LEU A 414 -19.63 -7.26 12.02
CA LEU A 414 -18.93 -5.98 11.86
C LEU A 414 -19.15 -5.42 10.46
N LYS A 415 -19.42 -4.12 10.35
CA LYS A 415 -19.54 -3.38 9.08
C LYS A 415 -18.25 -3.43 8.26
N SER A 416 -17.10 -3.52 8.91
CA SER A 416 -15.80 -3.67 8.29
C SER A 416 -15.61 -4.97 7.48
N GLY A 417 -16.53 -5.92 7.61
CA GLY A 417 -16.36 -7.24 6.97
C GLY A 417 -15.44 -8.21 7.72
N ALA A 418 -14.72 -7.75 8.75
CA ALA A 418 -13.74 -8.55 9.49
C ALA A 418 -14.33 -9.84 10.11
N GLY A 419 -15.64 -9.88 10.32
CA GLY A 419 -16.31 -11.08 10.85
C GLY A 419 -17.40 -10.75 11.87
N TRP A 420 -17.59 -11.66 12.81
CA TRP A 420 -18.61 -11.62 13.85
C TRP A 420 -17.99 -11.51 15.24
N ILE A 421 -18.55 -10.66 16.07
CA ILE A 421 -18.17 -10.53 17.49
C ILE A 421 -19.33 -10.92 18.40
N SER A 422 -19.01 -11.40 19.59
CA SER A 422 -20.02 -11.66 20.61
C SER A 422 -20.63 -10.36 21.13
N LEU A 423 -21.95 -10.28 21.19
CA LEU A 423 -22.70 -9.16 21.75
C LEU A 423 -23.03 -9.37 23.24
N ASN A 424 -22.32 -10.26 23.93
CA ASN A 424 -22.46 -10.47 25.35
C ASN A 424 -22.09 -9.19 26.12
N THR A 425 -22.94 -8.81 27.09
CA THR A 425 -22.78 -7.61 27.92
C THR A 425 -21.49 -7.57 28.72
N ALA A 426 -20.87 -8.73 28.97
CA ALA A 426 -19.55 -8.82 29.61
C ALA A 426 -18.41 -8.20 28.70
N TYR A 427 -18.63 -8.09 27.39
CA TYR A 427 -17.62 -7.62 26.45
C TYR A 427 -17.91 -6.24 25.90
N GLY A 428 -19.15 -5.74 26.04
CA GLY A 428 -19.53 -4.44 25.50
C GLY A 428 -21.03 -4.15 25.62
N HIS A 429 -21.48 -3.06 25.03
CA HIS A 429 -22.87 -2.62 25.03
C HIS A 429 -23.18 -1.78 23.78
N LYS A 430 -24.47 -1.65 23.45
CA LYS A 430 -24.90 -0.71 22.40
C LYS A 430 -24.55 0.72 22.84
N ALA A 431 -23.92 1.48 21.93
CA ALA A 431 -23.44 2.85 22.16
C ALA A 431 -24.45 3.87 21.64
#